data_a0706833989f2922cf72fce1105d6bce
#
_entry.id   a0706833989f2922cf72fce1105d6bce
#
_cell.length_a   1.000
_cell.length_b   1.000
_cell.length_c   1.000
_cell.angle_alpha   90.00
_cell.angle_beta   90.00
_cell.angle_gamma   90.00
#
_symmetry.space_group_name_H-M   'P 1'
#
loop_
_entity.id
_entity.type
_entity.pdbx_description
1 polymer ?
#
loop_
_entity_poly.entity_id
_entity_poly.type
_entity_poly.pdbx_seq_one_letter_code
_entity_poly.pdbx_strand_id
1 'polypeptide(L)'
;MSKLKIITTRTKDGNFDKNKESFPNLTEEEIELLYNSNLEKLDINRKNTVIINENNQEEGYLILKKGKKKTETNKEAVVIKDSLTDFFVLAETNDYPVIIGTVKKDDEETAIIALATLKNLKNEILDKMVGYLIHATGCAPFDINFYISACPNKEDLVITDKNLLKARIFKGAIEKKNGKNYLDIRLAIFNDLYNQIVNPECIYFDSTNTVKNKDYYSNIGNRQGKNLIGIVFKEDK
;
A
#
# COMPACT_ATOMS: atom_id res chain seq x y z
N MET A 1 9.25 21.15 12.03
CA MET A 1 9.65 19.94 11.24
C MET A 1 8.38 19.27 10.76
N SER A 2 8.37 18.72 9.56
CA SER A 2 7.23 17.92 9.11
C SER A 2 7.29 16.54 9.75
N LYS A 3 6.13 15.94 10.03
CA LYS A 3 6.00 14.63 10.64
C LYS A 3 5.18 13.71 9.74
N LEU A 4 5.72 12.55 9.43
CA LEU A 4 4.99 11.53 8.68
C LEU A 4 3.81 11.00 9.50
N LYS A 5 2.63 10.97 8.88
CA LYS A 5 1.44 10.31 9.43
C LYS A 5 0.98 9.22 8.48
N ILE A 6 0.70 8.04 9.02
CA ILE A 6 0.06 6.94 8.30
C ILE A 6 -1.46 7.11 8.42
N ILE A 7 -2.15 6.96 7.29
CA ILE A 7 -3.61 7.01 7.18
C ILE A 7 -4.10 5.60 6.88
N THR A 8 -5.08 5.16 7.66
CA THR A 8 -5.77 3.88 7.40
C THR A 8 -7.26 4.10 7.60
N THR A 9 -8.05 3.92 6.54
CA THR A 9 -9.50 4.01 6.62
C THR A 9 -10.12 2.69 7.06
N ARG A 10 -11.34 2.79 7.58
CA ARG A 10 -12.19 1.69 8.02
C ARG A 10 -13.54 1.75 7.31
N THR A 11 -14.34 0.71 7.40
CA THR A 11 -15.69 0.69 6.80
C THR A 11 -16.58 1.85 7.25
N LYS A 12 -16.43 2.32 8.50
CA LYS A 12 -17.13 3.50 9.04
C LYS A 12 -16.74 4.81 8.37
N ASP A 13 -15.56 4.88 7.76
CA ASP A 13 -15.06 6.09 7.08
C ASP A 13 -15.59 6.21 5.65
N GLY A 14 -16.29 5.19 5.17
CA GLY A 14 -16.91 5.11 3.85
C GLY A 14 -16.25 4.09 2.93
N ASN A 15 -16.91 3.81 1.82
CA ASN A 15 -16.37 2.97 0.76
C ASN A 15 -15.65 3.86 -0.27
N PHE A 16 -14.41 3.51 -0.57
CA PHE A 16 -13.56 4.21 -1.54
C PHE A 16 -13.42 3.46 -2.88
N ASP A 17 -14.32 2.52 -3.15
CA ASP A 17 -14.40 1.88 -4.46
C ASP A 17 -15.12 2.81 -5.45
N LYS A 18 -14.57 2.93 -6.65
CA LYS A 18 -15.20 3.64 -7.76
C LYS A 18 -15.85 2.70 -8.77
N ASN A 19 -15.82 1.40 -8.50
CA ASN A 19 -16.43 0.42 -9.39
C ASN A 19 -17.95 0.49 -9.32
N LYS A 20 -18.61 0.62 -10.47
CA LYS A 20 -20.06 0.61 -10.62
C LYS A 20 -20.72 -0.65 -10.03
N GLU A 21 -20.01 -1.79 -10.03
CA GLU A 21 -20.50 -3.05 -9.45
C GLU A 21 -20.69 -2.96 -7.92
N SER A 22 -19.87 -2.15 -7.25
CA SER A 22 -20.01 -1.89 -5.81
C SER A 22 -21.19 -0.97 -5.47
N PHE A 23 -21.71 -0.25 -6.45
CA PHE A 23 -22.80 0.72 -6.31
C PHE A 23 -23.81 0.62 -7.47
N PRO A 24 -24.54 -0.51 -7.61
CA PRO A 24 -25.38 -0.77 -8.79
C PRO A 24 -26.48 0.26 -9.02
N ASN A 25 -26.94 0.94 -7.97
CA ASN A 25 -28.02 1.91 -8.00
C ASN A 25 -27.56 3.37 -8.17
N LEU A 26 -26.25 3.66 -8.17
CA LEU A 26 -25.71 5.00 -8.34
C LEU A 26 -25.18 5.21 -9.75
N THR A 27 -25.24 6.43 -10.27
CA THR A 27 -24.53 6.84 -11.47
C THR A 27 -23.02 6.99 -11.22
N GLU A 28 -22.22 7.08 -12.27
CA GLU A 28 -20.78 7.33 -12.13
C GLU A 28 -20.49 8.68 -11.45
N GLU A 29 -21.29 9.70 -11.75
CA GLU A 29 -21.20 11.02 -11.11
C GLU A 29 -21.51 10.96 -9.62
N GLU A 30 -22.55 10.22 -9.22
CA GLU A 30 -22.92 10.02 -7.82
C GLU A 30 -21.84 9.23 -7.06
N ILE A 31 -21.20 8.23 -7.69
CA ILE A 31 -20.09 7.48 -7.11
C ILE A 31 -18.89 8.42 -6.87
N GLU A 32 -18.54 9.27 -7.83
CA GLU A 32 -17.45 10.24 -7.68
C GLU A 32 -17.74 11.28 -6.59
N LEU A 33 -18.99 11.75 -6.49
CA LEU A 33 -19.43 12.65 -5.42
C LEU A 33 -19.34 11.98 -4.05
N LEU A 34 -19.77 10.74 -3.93
CA LEU A 34 -19.67 9.95 -2.69
C LEU A 34 -18.20 9.76 -2.29
N TYR A 35 -17.33 9.40 -3.23
CA TYR A 35 -15.91 9.25 -3.02
C TYR A 35 -15.27 10.54 -2.48
N ASN A 36 -15.53 11.66 -3.14
CA ASN A 36 -15.00 12.96 -2.71
C ASN A 36 -15.54 13.38 -1.33
N SER A 37 -16.82 13.16 -1.06
CA SER A 37 -17.41 13.41 0.26
C SER A 37 -16.75 12.58 1.37
N ASN A 38 -16.40 11.31 1.09
CA ASN A 38 -15.69 10.47 2.05
C ASN A 38 -14.26 10.98 2.31
N LEU A 39 -13.56 11.47 1.28
CA LEU A 39 -12.24 12.11 1.47
C LEU A 39 -12.34 13.38 2.33
N GLU A 40 -13.33 14.23 2.07
CA GLU A 40 -13.55 15.47 2.83
C GLU A 40 -13.83 15.20 4.31
N LYS A 41 -14.60 14.16 4.66
CA LYS A 41 -14.83 13.73 6.06
C LYS A 41 -13.54 13.37 6.80
N LEU A 42 -12.50 12.99 6.07
CA LEU A 42 -11.18 12.64 6.59
C LEU A 42 -10.17 13.80 6.52
N ASP A 43 -10.62 15.02 6.19
CA ASP A 43 -9.77 16.18 5.94
C ASP A 43 -8.72 15.95 4.83
N ILE A 44 -9.06 15.11 3.85
CA ILE A 44 -8.19 14.79 2.72
C ILE A 44 -8.59 15.64 1.52
N ASN A 45 -7.74 16.59 1.15
CA ASN A 45 -7.98 17.44 -0.01
C ASN A 45 -7.60 16.71 -1.30
N ARG A 46 -8.59 16.43 -2.16
CA ARG A 46 -8.41 15.74 -3.44
C ARG A 46 -7.38 16.40 -4.35
N LYS A 47 -7.25 17.74 -4.32
CA LYS A 47 -6.30 18.49 -5.15
C LYS A 47 -4.84 18.26 -4.74
N ASN A 48 -4.61 17.86 -3.48
CA ASN A 48 -3.30 17.56 -2.91
C ASN A 48 -3.16 16.05 -2.63
N THR A 49 -3.80 15.21 -3.42
CA THR A 49 -3.81 13.76 -3.22
C THR A 49 -3.42 13.05 -4.50
N VAL A 50 -2.52 12.07 -4.38
CA VAL A 50 -2.29 11.05 -5.41
C VAL A 50 -2.80 9.72 -4.90
N ILE A 51 -3.55 9.01 -5.74
CA ILE A 51 -4.10 7.70 -5.44
C ILE A 51 -3.46 6.67 -6.35
N ILE A 52 -2.92 5.62 -5.74
CA ILE A 52 -2.41 4.42 -6.41
C ILE A 52 -3.58 3.48 -6.59
N ASN A 53 -3.98 3.24 -7.84
CA ASN A 53 -5.04 2.31 -8.18
C ASN A 53 -4.50 0.88 -8.24
N GLU A 54 -5.29 -0.09 -7.77
CA GLU A 54 -4.96 -1.52 -7.85
C GLU A 54 -4.98 -2.05 -9.29
N ASN A 55 -5.86 -1.50 -10.12
CA ASN A 55 -6.07 -1.96 -11.49
C ASN A 55 -5.08 -1.34 -12.47
N ASN A 56 -4.67 -2.13 -13.48
CA ASN A 56 -3.83 -1.68 -14.61
C ASN A 56 -2.50 -1.04 -14.20
N GLN A 57 -1.87 -1.53 -13.13
CA GLN A 57 -0.60 -0.99 -12.68
C GLN A 57 0.51 -1.24 -13.72
N GLU A 58 1.27 -0.17 -13.98
CA GLU A 58 2.46 -0.16 -14.79
C GLU A 58 3.70 -0.21 -13.90
N GLU A 59 4.74 -0.91 -14.35
CA GLU A 59 6.01 -0.96 -13.63
C GLU A 59 6.63 0.43 -13.39
N GLY A 60 7.32 0.54 -12.26
CA GLY A 60 8.06 1.72 -11.86
C GLY A 60 7.31 2.61 -10.88
N TYR A 61 7.86 3.78 -10.63
CA TYR A 61 7.39 4.69 -9.60
C TYR A 61 7.16 6.11 -10.13
N LEU A 62 6.28 6.85 -9.45
CA LEU A 62 6.06 8.27 -9.65
C LEU A 62 6.79 9.05 -8.55
N ILE A 63 7.66 9.99 -8.93
CA ILE A 63 8.25 10.95 -8.00
C ILE A 63 7.37 12.19 -7.96
N LEU A 64 6.86 12.51 -6.78
CA LEU A 64 6.11 13.76 -6.59
C LEU A 64 7.06 14.94 -6.49
N LYS A 65 6.69 16.03 -7.17
CA LYS A 65 7.43 17.29 -7.15
C LYS A 65 6.46 18.44 -6.90
N LYS A 66 6.92 19.48 -6.21
CA LYS A 66 6.15 20.70 -5.94
C LYS A 66 5.58 21.26 -7.25
N GLY A 67 4.29 21.56 -7.28
CA GLY A 67 3.59 22.13 -8.44
C GLY A 67 3.08 21.12 -9.47
N LYS A 68 3.34 19.82 -9.35
CA LYS A 68 2.72 18.80 -10.20
C LYS A 68 1.35 18.40 -9.66
N LYS A 69 0.30 18.67 -10.42
CA LYS A 69 -1.07 18.21 -10.15
C LYS A 69 -1.28 16.85 -10.83
N LYS A 70 -1.08 15.76 -10.11
CA LYS A 70 -1.59 14.44 -10.47
C LYS A 70 -2.47 13.96 -9.35
N THR A 71 -3.68 13.52 -9.66
CA THR A 71 -4.65 13.02 -8.67
C THR A 71 -4.73 11.50 -8.63
N GLU A 72 -4.29 10.83 -9.69
CA GLU A 72 -4.25 9.36 -9.79
C GLU A 72 -3.02 8.90 -10.54
N THR A 73 -2.57 7.68 -10.26
CA THR A 73 -1.44 7.06 -10.96
C THR A 73 -1.65 5.56 -11.12
N ASN A 74 -1.23 5.05 -12.27
CA ASN A 74 -1.15 3.61 -12.53
C ASN A 74 0.23 3.03 -12.17
N LYS A 75 1.17 3.85 -11.65
CA LYS A 75 2.47 3.34 -11.23
C LYS A 75 2.34 2.50 -9.96
N GLU A 76 3.16 1.46 -9.86
CA GLU A 76 3.19 0.52 -8.72
C GLU A 76 3.53 1.21 -7.40
N ALA A 77 4.32 2.30 -7.47
CA ALA A 77 4.78 3.02 -6.31
C ALA A 77 4.82 4.54 -6.53
N VAL A 78 4.74 5.28 -5.42
CA VAL A 78 4.87 6.74 -5.39
C VAL A 78 5.90 7.14 -4.35
N VAL A 79 6.76 8.08 -4.72
CA VAL A 79 7.80 8.65 -3.86
C VAL A 79 7.44 10.07 -3.48
N ILE A 80 7.56 10.39 -2.21
CA ILE A 80 7.29 11.72 -1.65
C ILE A 80 8.38 12.09 -0.64
N LYS A 81 8.72 13.38 -0.57
CA LYS A 81 9.64 13.96 0.41
C LYS A 81 8.87 14.84 1.40
N ASP A 82 9.42 15.02 2.58
CA ASP A 82 8.84 15.82 3.66
C ASP A 82 8.68 17.31 3.31
N SER A 83 9.40 17.80 2.31
CA SER A 83 9.20 19.13 1.73
C SER A 83 7.84 19.33 1.04
N LEU A 84 7.09 18.24 0.81
CA LEU A 84 5.72 18.24 0.29
C LEU A 84 4.70 18.05 1.42
N THR A 85 4.61 19.02 2.32
CA THR A 85 3.63 19.00 3.41
C THR A 85 2.19 19.10 2.90
N ASP A 86 1.26 18.50 3.66
CA ASP A 86 -0.17 18.42 3.34
C ASP A 86 -0.51 17.79 1.97
N PHE A 87 0.43 17.02 1.42
CA PHE A 87 0.22 16.24 0.22
C PHE A 87 0.03 14.76 0.58
N PHE A 88 -1.10 14.19 0.18
CA PHE A 88 -1.50 12.83 0.51
C PHE A 88 -1.07 11.87 -0.60
N VAL A 89 -0.49 10.73 -0.21
CA VAL A 89 -0.29 9.58 -1.10
C VAL A 89 -1.05 8.42 -0.51
N LEU A 90 -2.05 7.94 -1.23
CA LEU A 90 -2.97 6.89 -0.79
C LEU A 90 -2.96 5.74 -1.79
N ALA A 91 -3.19 4.54 -1.34
CA ALA A 91 -3.44 3.36 -2.17
C ALA A 91 -4.83 2.80 -1.87
N GLU A 92 -5.58 2.50 -2.92
CA GLU A 92 -6.86 1.78 -2.83
C GLU A 92 -6.58 0.29 -2.73
N THR A 93 -7.09 -0.35 -1.68
CA THR A 93 -6.92 -1.79 -1.47
C THR A 93 -8.10 -2.39 -0.71
N ASN A 94 -8.29 -3.69 -0.86
CA ASN A 94 -9.17 -4.49 -0.01
C ASN A 94 -8.42 -5.63 0.71
N ASP A 95 -7.64 -6.43 0.01
CA ASP A 95 -6.97 -7.61 0.58
C ASP A 95 -5.45 -7.56 0.48
N TYR A 96 -4.87 -6.71 -0.38
CA TYR A 96 -3.41 -6.61 -0.48
C TYR A 96 -2.85 -5.55 0.48
N PRO A 97 -1.71 -5.82 1.14
CA PRO A 97 -1.09 -4.83 1.99
C PRO A 97 -0.52 -3.67 1.17
N VAL A 98 -0.55 -2.51 1.78
CA VAL A 98 0.21 -1.34 1.34
C VAL A 98 1.52 -1.34 2.11
N ILE A 99 2.63 -1.16 1.39
CA ILE A 99 3.98 -1.11 1.95
C ILE A 99 4.45 0.34 1.89
N ILE A 100 4.94 0.82 3.02
CA ILE A 100 5.51 2.16 3.16
C ILE A 100 6.94 1.99 3.62
N GLY A 101 7.90 2.40 2.79
CA GLY A 101 9.32 2.49 3.15
C GLY A 101 9.69 3.93 3.46
N THR A 102 10.39 4.18 4.54
CA THR A 102 10.83 5.52 4.93
C THR A 102 12.29 5.53 5.35
N VAL A 103 12.96 6.62 5.05
CA VAL A 103 14.31 6.89 5.52
C VAL A 103 14.46 8.37 5.81
N LYS A 104 15.12 8.69 6.91
CA LYS A 104 15.50 10.05 7.25
C LYS A 104 17.02 10.21 7.15
N LYS A 105 17.47 11.17 6.36
CA LYS A 105 18.90 11.51 6.20
C LYS A 105 19.06 13.03 6.09
N ASP A 106 20.04 13.57 6.79
CA ASP A 106 20.38 15.00 6.76
C ASP A 106 19.16 15.93 6.96
N ASP A 107 18.29 15.60 7.93
CA ASP A 107 17.02 16.27 8.22
C ASP A 107 15.95 16.23 7.13
N GLU A 108 16.17 15.55 6.01
CA GLU A 108 15.16 15.28 4.99
C GLU A 108 14.60 13.86 5.16
N GLU A 109 13.28 13.71 5.23
CA GLU A 109 12.61 12.42 5.23
C GLU A 109 12.04 12.11 3.84
N THR A 110 12.40 10.95 3.32
CA THR A 110 11.88 10.42 2.04
C THR A 110 11.04 9.20 2.32
N ALA A 111 9.85 9.14 1.74
CA ALA A 111 8.97 7.99 1.82
C ALA A 111 8.63 7.46 0.42
N ILE A 112 8.51 6.14 0.32
CA ILE A 112 7.97 5.43 -0.85
C ILE A 112 6.78 4.58 -0.40
N ILE A 113 5.70 4.63 -1.15
CA ILE A 113 4.51 3.84 -0.90
C ILE A 113 4.17 3.00 -2.11
N ALA A 114 3.84 1.73 -1.90
CA ALA A 114 3.47 0.79 -2.95
C ALA A 114 2.33 -0.12 -2.50
N LEU A 115 1.52 -0.57 -3.46
CA LEU A 115 0.54 -1.61 -3.25
C LEU A 115 1.18 -2.98 -3.54
N ALA A 116 1.19 -3.88 -2.55
CA ALA A 116 1.80 -5.19 -2.64
C ALA A 116 0.84 -6.24 -3.20
N THR A 117 0.34 -6.03 -4.42
CA THR A 117 -0.39 -7.11 -5.13
C THR A 117 0.55 -8.30 -5.37
N LEU A 118 0.00 -9.50 -5.57
CA LEU A 118 0.82 -10.67 -5.87
C LEU A 118 1.66 -10.48 -7.14
N LYS A 119 1.13 -9.72 -8.12
CA LYS A 119 1.85 -9.34 -9.33
C LYS A 119 3.04 -8.44 -9.01
N ASN A 120 2.84 -7.40 -8.23
CA ASN A 120 3.90 -6.44 -7.89
C ASN A 120 4.99 -7.10 -7.04
N LEU A 121 4.61 -7.96 -6.10
CA LEU A 121 5.56 -8.75 -5.31
C LEU A 121 6.38 -9.67 -6.20
N LYS A 122 5.74 -10.40 -7.14
CA LYS A 122 6.45 -11.22 -8.13
C LYS A 122 7.39 -10.38 -9.00
N ASN A 123 7.04 -9.14 -9.31
CA ASN A 123 7.82 -8.20 -10.14
C ASN A 123 8.83 -7.40 -9.30
N GLU A 124 9.19 -7.91 -8.12
CA GLU A 124 10.28 -7.40 -7.28
C GLU A 124 10.07 -5.94 -6.81
N ILE A 125 8.82 -5.58 -6.45
CA ILE A 125 8.51 -4.23 -5.99
C ILE A 125 9.33 -3.85 -4.75
N LEU A 126 9.66 -4.80 -3.85
CA LEU A 126 10.46 -4.53 -2.65
C LEU A 126 11.91 -4.19 -3.01
N ASP A 127 12.52 -4.92 -3.96
CA ASP A 127 13.87 -4.61 -4.46
C ASP A 127 13.91 -3.20 -5.06
N LYS A 128 12.88 -2.83 -5.81
CA LYS A 128 12.73 -1.48 -6.39
C LYS A 128 12.60 -0.40 -5.32
N MET A 129 11.81 -0.65 -4.26
CA MET A 129 11.62 0.29 -3.15
C MET A 129 12.92 0.51 -2.37
N VAL A 130 13.61 -0.57 -1.98
CA VAL A 130 14.89 -0.50 -1.26
C VAL A 130 15.93 0.17 -2.14
N GLY A 131 16.09 -0.28 -3.39
CA GLY A 131 17.08 0.28 -4.33
C GLY A 131 16.84 1.76 -4.60
N TYR A 132 15.57 2.19 -4.73
CA TYR A 132 15.26 3.61 -4.89
C TYR A 132 15.66 4.45 -3.67
N LEU A 133 15.30 4.02 -2.47
CA LEU A 133 15.62 4.78 -1.24
C LEU A 133 17.13 4.89 -1.05
N ILE A 134 17.87 3.82 -1.28
CA ILE A 134 19.35 3.83 -1.24
C ILE A 134 19.91 4.82 -2.28
N HIS A 135 19.45 4.73 -3.52
CA HIS A 135 19.96 5.59 -4.60
C HIS A 135 19.63 7.07 -4.36
N ALA A 136 18.40 7.36 -3.89
CA ALA A 136 17.93 8.74 -3.72
C ALA A 136 18.53 9.44 -2.50
N THR A 137 18.90 8.69 -1.45
CA THR A 137 19.33 9.27 -0.17
C THR A 137 20.76 8.87 0.21
N GLY A 138 21.34 7.83 -0.41
CA GLY A 138 22.62 7.26 -0.04
C GLY A 138 22.62 6.62 1.36
N CYS A 139 21.44 6.19 1.86
CA CYS A 139 21.33 5.42 3.10
C CYS A 139 21.80 3.98 2.90
N ALA A 140 22.04 3.26 3.99
CA ALA A 140 22.20 1.81 3.92
C ALA A 140 20.83 1.11 4.05
N PRO A 141 20.68 -0.14 3.56
CA PRO A 141 19.41 -0.87 3.67
C PRO A 141 18.90 -0.99 5.10
N PHE A 142 19.78 -1.14 6.09
CA PHE A 142 19.43 -1.29 7.50
C PHE A 142 18.90 0.01 8.15
N ASP A 143 19.03 1.18 7.49
CA ASP A 143 18.50 2.45 7.96
C ASP A 143 17.04 2.68 7.52
N ILE A 144 16.52 1.82 6.63
CA ILE A 144 15.19 1.97 6.07
C ILE A 144 14.17 1.33 7.01
N ASN A 145 13.14 2.11 7.35
CA ASN A 145 11.98 1.60 8.09
C ASN A 145 10.87 1.21 7.11
N PHE A 146 10.25 0.05 7.36
CA PHE A 146 9.11 -0.42 6.60
C PHE A 146 7.89 -0.59 7.49
N TYR A 147 6.74 -0.10 7.02
CA TYR A 147 5.43 -0.39 7.57
C TYR A 147 4.60 -1.15 6.54
N ILE A 148 4.05 -2.28 6.96
CA ILE A 148 3.19 -3.15 6.16
C ILE A 148 1.79 -3.14 6.77
N SER A 149 0.81 -2.68 6.01
CA SER A 149 -0.56 -2.53 6.48
C SER A 149 -1.28 -3.86 6.70
N ALA A 150 -2.49 -3.77 7.26
CA ALA A 150 -3.40 -4.90 7.41
C ALA A 150 -3.59 -5.67 6.09
N CYS A 151 -3.65 -7.00 6.19
CA CYS A 151 -3.85 -7.91 5.06
C CYS A 151 -4.42 -9.25 5.55
N PRO A 152 -4.83 -10.18 4.67
CA PRO A 152 -5.26 -11.52 5.05
C PRO A 152 -4.19 -12.28 5.83
N ASN A 153 -4.63 -13.15 6.73
CA ASN A 153 -3.75 -14.15 7.29
C ASN A 153 -3.51 -15.29 6.30
N LYS A 154 -2.47 -16.08 6.56
CA LYS A 154 -2.09 -17.23 5.72
C LYS A 154 -3.27 -18.15 5.39
N GLU A 155 -4.07 -18.49 6.38
CA GLU A 155 -5.19 -19.43 6.22
C GLU A 155 -6.34 -18.90 5.35
N ASP A 156 -6.36 -17.61 5.07
CA ASP A 156 -7.40 -16.95 4.27
C ASP A 156 -6.95 -16.67 2.83
N LEU A 157 -5.63 -16.71 2.55
CA LEU A 157 -5.07 -16.38 1.23
C LEU A 157 -4.64 -17.63 0.47
N VAL A 158 -5.49 -18.09 -0.45
CA VAL A 158 -5.21 -19.27 -1.30
C VAL A 158 -4.69 -18.84 -2.67
N ILE A 159 -3.57 -19.44 -3.10
CA ILE A 159 -3.00 -19.23 -4.43
C ILE A 159 -3.26 -20.45 -5.32
N THR A 160 -3.81 -20.19 -6.49
CA THR A 160 -4.07 -21.22 -7.53
C THR A 160 -3.18 -21.06 -8.77
N ASP A 161 -2.67 -19.85 -9.03
CA ASP A 161 -1.82 -19.55 -10.18
C ASP A 161 -0.43 -20.22 -10.02
N LYS A 162 -0.11 -21.15 -10.92
CA LYS A 162 1.15 -21.89 -10.94
C LYS A 162 2.37 -20.99 -11.16
N ASN A 163 2.22 -19.87 -11.84
CA ASN A 163 3.33 -18.92 -12.07
C ASN A 163 3.65 -18.12 -10.80
N LEU A 164 2.65 -17.79 -10.00
CA LEU A 164 2.85 -17.19 -8.69
C LEU A 164 3.50 -18.16 -7.71
N LEU A 165 3.07 -19.43 -7.71
CA LEU A 165 3.66 -20.48 -6.85
C LEU A 165 5.16 -20.69 -7.07
N LYS A 166 5.69 -20.33 -8.24
CA LYS A 166 7.12 -20.45 -8.58
C LYS A 166 7.91 -19.16 -8.34
N ALA A 167 7.25 -18.06 -8.00
CA ALA A 167 7.94 -16.79 -7.80
C ALA A 167 8.89 -16.85 -6.60
N ARG A 168 10.10 -16.29 -6.77
CA ARG A 168 11.18 -16.30 -5.78
C ARG A 168 10.71 -15.80 -4.41
N ILE A 169 9.98 -14.71 -4.39
CA ILE A 169 9.50 -14.05 -3.16
C ILE A 169 8.57 -14.94 -2.32
N PHE A 170 7.82 -15.85 -2.94
CA PHE A 170 6.90 -16.72 -2.21
C PHE A 170 7.53 -18.03 -1.73
N LYS A 171 8.81 -18.25 -2.06
CA LYS A 171 9.53 -19.44 -1.62
C LYS A 171 9.66 -19.45 -0.09
N GLY A 172 9.19 -20.53 0.55
CA GLY A 172 9.17 -20.66 2.01
C GLY A 172 7.99 -20.00 2.73
N ALA A 173 7.17 -19.21 2.00
CA ALA A 173 5.95 -18.59 2.54
C ALA A 173 4.67 -19.32 2.11
N ILE A 174 4.76 -20.40 1.31
CA ILE A 174 3.63 -21.19 0.84
C ILE A 174 3.56 -22.49 1.63
N GLU A 175 2.38 -22.76 2.20
CA GLU A 175 2.03 -24.03 2.85
C GLU A 175 1.00 -24.78 2.01
N LYS A 176 1.27 -26.05 1.69
CA LYS A 176 0.31 -26.93 1.03
C LYS A 176 -0.47 -27.73 2.06
N LYS A 177 -1.79 -27.54 2.12
CA LYS A 177 -2.68 -28.21 3.04
C LYS A 177 -4.01 -28.53 2.35
N ASN A 178 -4.49 -29.78 2.49
CA ASN A 178 -5.74 -30.25 1.87
C ASN A 178 -5.86 -29.96 0.37
N GLY A 179 -4.76 -30.12 -0.37
CA GLY A 179 -4.71 -29.87 -1.82
C GLY A 179 -4.69 -28.40 -2.25
N LYS A 180 -4.73 -27.45 -1.30
CA LYS A 180 -4.65 -26.00 -1.54
C LYS A 180 -3.28 -25.46 -1.15
N ASN A 181 -2.88 -24.37 -1.80
CA ASN A 181 -1.66 -23.63 -1.47
C ASN A 181 -2.03 -22.35 -0.73
N TYR A 182 -1.63 -22.22 0.51
CA TYR A 182 -1.87 -21.06 1.37
C TYR A 182 -0.62 -20.18 1.40
N LEU A 183 -0.77 -18.88 1.16
CA LEU A 183 0.34 -17.93 1.19
C LEU A 183 0.32 -17.12 2.48
N ASP A 184 1.44 -17.13 3.19
CA ASP A 184 1.75 -16.13 4.20
C ASP A 184 2.42 -14.93 3.53
N ILE A 185 1.61 -13.93 3.18
CA ILE A 185 2.10 -12.73 2.49
C ILE A 185 3.02 -11.89 3.38
N ARG A 186 2.78 -11.86 4.70
CA ARG A 186 3.66 -11.16 5.65
C ARG A 186 5.03 -11.82 5.72
N LEU A 187 5.06 -13.15 5.80
CA LEU A 187 6.31 -13.90 5.80
C LEU A 187 7.08 -13.72 4.48
N ALA A 188 6.38 -13.71 3.35
CA ALA A 188 7.00 -13.46 2.04
C ALA A 188 7.69 -12.09 1.99
N ILE A 189 6.99 -11.03 2.41
CA ILE A 189 7.52 -9.66 2.47
C ILE A 189 8.68 -9.58 3.46
N PHE A 190 8.53 -10.16 4.67
CA PHE A 190 9.59 -10.16 5.67
C PHE A 190 10.87 -10.82 5.16
N ASN A 191 10.76 -12.02 4.60
CA ASN A 191 11.91 -12.77 4.09
C ASN A 191 12.64 -12.01 2.98
N ASP A 192 11.90 -11.36 2.08
CA ASP A 192 12.49 -10.62 0.97
C ASP A 192 13.21 -9.35 1.46
N LEU A 193 12.62 -8.56 2.35
CA LEU A 193 13.28 -7.41 2.98
C LEU A 193 14.49 -7.82 3.81
N TYR A 194 14.39 -8.92 4.57
CA TYR A 194 15.50 -9.46 5.35
C TYR A 194 16.68 -9.88 4.47
N ASN A 195 16.40 -10.51 3.33
CA ASN A 195 17.42 -10.88 2.34
C ASN A 195 18.10 -9.66 1.70
N GLN A 196 17.45 -8.51 1.71
CA GLN A 196 18.00 -7.22 1.26
C GLN A 196 18.75 -6.47 2.38
N ILE A 197 18.99 -7.12 3.52
CA ILE A 197 19.75 -6.56 4.67
C ILE A 197 18.99 -5.40 5.35
N VAL A 198 17.67 -5.34 5.21
CA VAL A 198 16.84 -4.45 6.03
C VAL A 198 16.83 -4.98 7.46
N ASN A 199 17.00 -4.09 8.44
CA ASN A 199 16.97 -4.47 9.85
C ASN A 199 15.59 -5.01 10.24
N PRO A 200 15.47 -6.25 10.76
CA PRO A 200 14.20 -6.83 11.19
C PRO A 200 13.42 -5.97 12.19
N GLU A 201 14.12 -5.22 13.05
CA GLU A 201 13.53 -4.31 14.03
C GLU A 201 12.89 -3.07 13.38
N CYS A 202 13.24 -2.79 12.12
CA CYS A 202 12.68 -1.71 11.31
C CYS A 202 11.54 -2.17 10.39
N ILE A 203 11.05 -3.42 10.52
CA ILE A 203 9.95 -3.96 9.72
C ILE A 203 8.71 -4.13 10.61
N TYR A 204 7.73 -3.24 10.45
CA TYR A 204 6.52 -3.20 11.26
C TYR A 204 5.32 -3.72 10.48
N PHE A 205 4.60 -4.69 11.06
CA PHE A 205 3.38 -5.25 10.47
C PHE A 205 2.15 -4.84 11.28
N ASP A 206 1.12 -4.35 10.58
CA ASP A 206 -0.22 -4.36 11.15
C ASP A 206 -0.70 -5.82 11.22
N SER A 207 -0.92 -6.32 12.43
CA SER A 207 -1.33 -7.71 12.67
C SER A 207 -2.79 -7.99 12.30
N THR A 208 -3.56 -6.97 11.93
CA THR A 208 -4.98 -7.10 11.62
C THR A 208 -5.21 -7.99 10.41
N ASN A 209 -6.13 -8.94 10.55
CA ASN A 209 -6.62 -9.78 9.46
C ASN A 209 -7.82 -9.11 8.79
N THR A 210 -7.66 -8.63 7.56
CA THR A 210 -8.72 -7.93 6.81
C THR A 210 -9.93 -8.82 6.53
N VAL A 211 -9.73 -10.13 6.35
CA VAL A 211 -10.81 -11.09 6.05
C VAL A 211 -11.76 -11.26 7.23
N LYS A 212 -11.25 -11.31 8.46
CA LYS A 212 -12.03 -11.54 9.69
C LYS A 212 -12.49 -10.26 10.35
N ASN A 213 -11.78 -9.16 10.16
CA ASN A 213 -12.13 -7.88 10.78
C ASN A 213 -13.16 -7.13 9.95
N LYS A 214 -14.36 -6.93 10.53
CA LYS A 214 -15.49 -6.24 9.87
C LYS A 214 -15.25 -4.75 9.60
N ASP A 215 -14.24 -4.16 10.23
CA ASP A 215 -13.86 -2.76 10.01
C ASP A 215 -13.12 -2.55 8.68
N TYR A 216 -12.82 -3.61 7.92
CA TYR A 216 -12.18 -3.53 6.62
C TYR A 216 -13.06 -4.07 5.51
N TYR A 217 -12.99 -3.44 4.33
CA TYR A 217 -13.47 -4.06 3.10
C TYR A 217 -12.50 -5.18 2.71
N SER A 218 -13.04 -6.31 2.28
CA SER A 218 -12.28 -7.49 1.88
C SER A 218 -13.10 -8.33 0.91
N ASN A 219 -12.60 -8.54 -0.29
CA ASN A 219 -13.24 -9.40 -1.28
C ASN A 219 -13.23 -10.87 -0.83
N ILE A 220 -12.11 -11.32 -0.25
CA ILE A 220 -12.01 -12.67 0.32
C ILE A 220 -13.02 -12.85 1.45
N GLY A 221 -13.25 -11.81 2.25
CA GLY A 221 -14.25 -11.80 3.33
C GLY A 221 -15.68 -11.47 2.88
N ASN A 222 -15.96 -11.42 1.56
CA ASN A 222 -17.27 -11.08 0.97
C ASN A 222 -17.82 -9.70 1.42
N ARG A 223 -16.94 -8.74 1.64
CA ARG A 223 -17.29 -7.33 1.92
C ARG A 223 -16.76 -6.45 0.81
N GLN A 224 -17.62 -6.19 -0.17
CA GLN A 224 -17.29 -5.36 -1.34
C GLN A 224 -16.97 -3.93 -0.94
N GLY A 225 -15.91 -3.39 -1.52
CA GLY A 225 -15.47 -2.03 -1.30
C GLY A 225 -13.95 -1.94 -1.21
N LYS A 226 -13.46 -0.72 -1.01
CA LYS A 226 -12.02 -0.45 -0.86
C LYS A 226 -11.74 0.40 0.37
N ASN A 227 -10.60 0.12 1.00
CA ASN A 227 -9.98 0.95 2.01
C ASN A 227 -8.96 1.87 1.33
N LEU A 228 -8.69 3.03 1.93
CA LEU A 228 -7.54 3.84 1.60
C LEU A 228 -6.48 3.70 2.69
N ILE A 229 -5.27 3.42 2.27
CA ILE A 229 -4.11 3.35 3.15
C ILE A 229 -2.99 4.19 2.54
N GLY A 230 -2.34 5.01 3.34
CA GLY A 230 -1.29 5.85 2.81
C GLY A 230 -0.62 6.75 3.82
N ILE A 231 -0.06 7.85 3.33
CA ILE A 231 0.77 8.76 4.10
C ILE A 231 0.49 10.22 3.77
N VAL A 232 0.83 11.07 4.73
CA VAL A 232 0.94 12.51 4.57
C VAL A 232 2.07 13.04 5.47
N PHE A 233 2.85 13.98 4.98
CA PHE A 233 3.72 14.80 5.83
C PHE A 233 2.93 16.02 6.34
N LYS A 234 2.85 16.20 7.64
CA LYS A 234 2.19 17.33 8.31
C LYS A 234 3.23 18.22 8.96
N GLU A 235 3.06 19.54 8.88
CA GLU A 235 3.84 20.45 9.69
C GLU A 235 3.51 20.25 11.18
N ASP A 236 4.52 20.20 12.04
CA ASP A 236 4.32 20.26 13.49
C ASP A 236 3.78 21.65 13.81
N LYS A 237 2.55 21.69 14.32
CA LYS A 237 1.92 22.91 14.83
C LYS A 237 2.47 23.27 16.19
#